data_365f31714733360e5ace3575ba4acfac
#
_entry.id   365f31714733360e5ace3575ba4acfac
#
_cell.length_a   1.000
_cell.length_b   1.000
_cell.length_c   1.000
_cell.angle_alpha   90.00
_cell.angle_beta   90.00
_cell.angle_gamma   90.00
#
_symmetry.space_group_name_H-M   'P 1'
#
loop_
_entity.id
_entity.type
_entity.pdbx_description
1 polymer ?
#
loop_
_entity_poly.entity_id
_entity_poly.type
_entity_poly.pdbx_seq_one_letter_code
_entity_poly.pdbx_strand_id
1 'polypeptide(L)'
;IKRYGLKRGHQVEVLVQAPVGDDRCPAVVRIESVMQGPPEEANAVTPFEELVPYYPLQRILLEAPEVQKDISMRTVDLLTPVGFGQRGLIVAPPRTGKTVLLQNIANSISANFPDVKLILLLIDERPEEVTDFRRHTKGEVVSSTFDETPESHVHCAEMVGEKARRLVERGQHVVILLDSITRLARAYNALASNSGKIMSGGMEATALQRPKRFFGAARNIEGGGSLTILASALIDTGSRMDEVIFEEFKGTGNMELHLDRGLSDK
;
A
#
# COMPACT_ATOMS: atom_id res chain seq x y z
N ILE A 1 -26.40 -1.46 -4.23
CA ILE A 1 -25.38 -1.90 -3.27
C ILE A 1 -25.82 -3.19 -2.60
N LYS A 2 -26.93 -3.21 -1.84
CA LYS A 2 -27.40 -4.40 -1.08
C LYS A 2 -27.65 -5.64 -1.93
N ARG A 3 -28.18 -5.50 -3.16
CA ARG A 3 -28.53 -6.62 -4.04
C ARG A 3 -27.31 -7.48 -4.44
N TYR A 4 -26.14 -6.86 -4.64
CA TYR A 4 -24.91 -7.53 -5.07
C TYR A 4 -23.83 -7.57 -3.99
N GLY A 5 -24.16 -7.26 -2.71
CA GLY A 5 -23.21 -7.27 -1.61
C GLY A 5 -21.99 -6.38 -1.81
N LEU A 6 -22.15 -5.26 -2.52
CA LEU A 6 -21.01 -4.38 -2.82
C LEU A 6 -20.42 -3.81 -1.53
N LYS A 7 -19.09 -3.94 -1.42
CA LYS A 7 -18.25 -3.42 -0.33
C LYS A 7 -17.36 -2.29 -0.85
N ARG A 8 -16.77 -1.54 0.05
CA ARG A 8 -15.70 -0.58 -0.31
C ARG A 8 -14.58 -1.32 -1.03
N GLY A 9 -13.98 -0.64 -2.01
CA GLY A 9 -12.88 -1.19 -2.80
C GLY A 9 -13.32 -2.03 -4.02
N HIS A 10 -14.59 -2.39 -4.17
CA HIS A 10 -15.07 -3.00 -5.41
C HIS A 10 -14.98 -2.02 -6.57
N GLN A 11 -14.34 -2.43 -7.64
CA GLN A 11 -14.39 -1.77 -8.93
C GLN A 11 -15.66 -2.22 -9.65
N VAL A 12 -16.46 -1.26 -10.14
CA VAL A 12 -17.74 -1.53 -10.80
C VAL A 12 -17.81 -0.83 -12.16
N GLU A 13 -18.30 -1.52 -13.15
CA GLU A 13 -18.77 -0.92 -14.39
C GLU A 13 -20.28 -0.71 -14.30
N VAL A 14 -20.71 0.51 -14.61
CA VAL A 14 -22.13 0.89 -14.42
C VAL A 14 -22.62 1.68 -15.60
N LEU A 15 -23.88 1.44 -15.97
CA LEU A 15 -24.62 2.33 -16.83
C LEU A 15 -25.22 3.45 -15.98
N VAL A 16 -24.92 4.70 -16.36
CA VAL A 16 -25.43 5.89 -15.68
C VAL A 16 -26.40 6.66 -16.54
N GLN A 17 -27.41 7.25 -15.91
CA GLN A 17 -28.28 8.23 -16.52
C GLN A 17 -27.80 9.64 -16.18
N ALA A 18 -27.85 10.55 -17.15
CA ALA A 18 -27.51 11.94 -16.91
C ALA A 18 -28.38 12.53 -15.78
N PRO A 19 -27.85 13.47 -15.00
CA PRO A 19 -28.61 14.16 -13.95
C PRO A 19 -29.88 14.78 -14.53
N VAL A 20 -31.00 14.64 -13.81
CA VAL A 20 -32.29 15.22 -14.19
C VAL A 20 -32.67 16.28 -13.17
N GLY A 21 -32.98 17.50 -13.62
CA GLY A 21 -33.36 18.61 -12.74
C GLY A 21 -32.18 19.12 -11.88
N ASP A 22 -32.39 19.25 -10.56
CA ASP A 22 -31.39 19.75 -9.60
C ASP A 22 -30.40 18.67 -9.09
N ASP A 23 -30.44 17.47 -9.62
CA ASP A 23 -29.51 16.41 -9.22
C ASP A 23 -28.08 16.75 -9.63
N ARG A 24 -27.15 16.73 -8.64
CA ARG A 24 -25.73 17.04 -8.86
C ARG A 24 -24.91 15.85 -9.37
N CYS A 25 -25.45 14.63 -9.30
CA CYS A 25 -24.72 13.41 -9.65
C CYS A 25 -25.56 12.55 -10.60
N PRO A 26 -24.92 11.85 -11.57
CA PRO A 26 -25.59 10.87 -12.41
C PRO A 26 -26.11 9.70 -11.56
N ALA A 27 -27.30 9.20 -11.90
CA ALA A 27 -27.88 8.05 -11.25
C ALA A 27 -27.40 6.75 -11.90
N VAL A 28 -27.01 5.77 -11.08
CA VAL A 28 -26.66 4.43 -11.57
C VAL A 28 -27.95 3.68 -11.91
N VAL A 29 -28.10 3.36 -13.20
CA VAL A 29 -29.25 2.61 -13.72
C VAL A 29 -29.03 1.11 -13.59
N ARG A 30 -27.82 0.65 -13.96
CA ARG A 30 -27.46 -0.76 -13.97
C ARG A 30 -25.98 -0.94 -13.65
N ILE A 31 -25.66 -2.02 -12.93
CA ILE A 31 -24.31 -2.50 -12.72
C ILE A 31 -24.08 -3.59 -13.77
N GLU A 32 -23.06 -3.44 -14.60
CA GLU A 32 -22.74 -4.35 -15.68
C GLU A 32 -21.68 -5.35 -15.26
N SER A 33 -20.66 -4.90 -14.51
CA SER A 33 -19.64 -5.79 -13.95
C SER A 33 -19.19 -5.36 -12.56
N VAL A 34 -18.69 -6.32 -11.76
CA VAL A 34 -18.04 -6.10 -10.47
C VAL A 34 -16.68 -6.81 -10.50
N MET A 35 -15.60 -6.06 -10.33
CA MET A 35 -14.23 -6.60 -10.42
C MET A 35 -14.00 -7.39 -11.72
N GLN A 36 -14.52 -6.89 -12.85
CA GLN A 36 -14.45 -7.50 -14.19
C GLN A 36 -15.21 -8.84 -14.32
N GLY A 37 -16.04 -9.22 -13.35
CA GLY A 37 -16.89 -10.40 -13.40
C GLY A 37 -18.37 -10.07 -13.31
N PRO A 38 -19.27 -11.07 -13.49
CA PRO A 38 -20.70 -10.89 -13.35
C PRO A 38 -21.07 -10.35 -11.96
N PRO A 39 -22.01 -9.38 -11.87
CA PRO A 39 -22.39 -8.78 -10.58
C PRO A 39 -22.94 -9.80 -9.55
N GLU A 40 -23.56 -10.87 -10.03
CA GLU A 40 -24.14 -11.93 -9.22
C GLU A 40 -23.09 -12.73 -8.43
N GLU A 41 -21.88 -12.87 -8.99
CA GLU A 41 -20.78 -13.59 -8.37
C GLU A 41 -20.11 -12.81 -7.23
N ALA A 42 -20.36 -11.51 -7.12
CA ALA A 42 -19.77 -10.69 -6.07
C ALA A 42 -20.13 -11.13 -4.65
N ASN A 43 -21.28 -11.77 -4.47
CA ASN A 43 -21.73 -12.30 -3.18
C ASN A 43 -21.17 -13.70 -2.85
N ALA A 44 -20.64 -14.43 -3.84
CA ALA A 44 -20.15 -15.79 -3.65
C ALA A 44 -18.69 -15.85 -3.20
N VAL A 45 -18.03 -14.70 -3.12
CA VAL A 45 -16.60 -14.61 -2.78
C VAL A 45 -16.42 -14.60 -1.27
N THR A 46 -15.53 -15.47 -0.75
CA THR A 46 -15.18 -15.52 0.68
C THR A 46 -14.55 -14.20 1.10
N PRO A 47 -15.06 -13.55 2.17
CA PRO A 47 -14.48 -12.30 2.67
C PRO A 47 -13.02 -12.44 3.08
N PHE A 48 -12.23 -11.39 2.87
CA PHE A 48 -10.79 -11.38 3.18
C PHE A 48 -10.47 -11.79 4.62
N GLU A 49 -11.32 -11.42 5.55
CA GLU A 49 -11.17 -11.71 6.98
C GLU A 49 -11.34 -13.21 7.31
N GLU A 50 -12.02 -13.96 6.45
CA GLU A 50 -12.30 -15.40 6.60
C GLU A 50 -11.28 -16.26 5.85
N LEU A 51 -10.43 -15.66 5.00
CA LEU A 51 -9.38 -16.37 4.28
C LEU A 51 -8.28 -16.83 5.24
N VAL A 52 -7.80 -18.07 5.05
CA VAL A 52 -6.78 -18.68 5.92
C VAL A 52 -5.41 -18.09 5.62
N PRO A 53 -4.78 -17.37 6.57
CA PRO A 53 -3.45 -16.82 6.35
C PRO A 53 -2.38 -17.91 6.44
N TYR A 54 -1.37 -17.80 5.58
CA TYR A 54 -0.24 -18.71 5.55
C TYR A 54 1.09 -17.95 5.46
N TYR A 55 2.20 -18.64 5.65
CA TYR A 55 3.53 -18.05 5.57
C TYR A 55 3.90 -17.63 4.14
N PRO A 56 4.74 -16.58 3.95
CA PRO A 56 5.21 -16.12 2.64
C PRO A 56 6.30 -17.04 2.08
N LEU A 57 5.94 -18.27 1.68
CA LEU A 57 6.89 -19.29 1.23
C LEU A 57 7.41 -19.03 -0.19
N GLN A 58 6.58 -18.44 -1.05
CA GLN A 58 6.96 -18.15 -2.43
C GLN A 58 7.63 -16.77 -2.50
N ARG A 59 8.84 -16.72 -3.07
CA ARG A 59 9.62 -15.47 -3.21
C ARG A 59 9.09 -14.61 -4.34
N ILE A 60 9.17 -13.31 -4.14
CA ILE A 60 9.10 -12.29 -5.19
C ILE A 60 10.54 -11.99 -5.58
N LEU A 61 11.00 -12.55 -6.71
CA LEU A 61 12.34 -12.29 -7.23
C LEU A 61 12.40 -10.87 -7.79
N LEU A 62 13.33 -10.08 -7.29
CA LEU A 62 13.50 -8.68 -7.68
C LEU A 62 14.61 -8.51 -8.72
N GLU A 63 15.58 -9.41 -8.80
CA GLU A 63 16.61 -9.36 -9.84
C GLU A 63 15.97 -9.44 -11.23
N ALA A 64 16.10 -8.38 -12.01
CA ALA A 64 15.56 -8.26 -13.37
C ALA A 64 16.59 -7.57 -14.28
N PRO A 65 17.59 -8.32 -14.80
CA PRO A 65 18.72 -7.76 -15.57
C PRO A 65 18.29 -7.01 -16.84
N GLU A 66 17.11 -7.36 -17.37
CA GLU A 66 16.53 -6.72 -18.56
C GLU A 66 16.04 -5.29 -18.28
N VAL A 67 15.70 -4.99 -17.03
CA VAL A 67 15.12 -3.71 -16.61
C VAL A 67 16.13 -2.87 -15.85
N GLN A 68 17.05 -3.51 -15.12
CA GLN A 68 18.00 -2.85 -14.24
C GLN A 68 19.42 -3.32 -14.49
N LYS A 69 20.33 -2.35 -14.62
CA LYS A 69 21.75 -2.59 -14.83
C LYS A 69 22.57 -2.61 -13.54
N ASP A 70 21.98 -2.15 -12.43
CA ASP A 70 22.64 -2.12 -11.13
C ASP A 70 22.43 -3.42 -10.35
N ILE A 71 23.24 -3.62 -9.31
CA ILE A 71 23.18 -4.82 -8.46
C ILE A 71 22.20 -4.69 -7.29
N SER A 72 21.46 -3.58 -7.18
CA SER A 72 20.64 -3.27 -5.99
C SER A 72 19.59 -4.35 -5.75
N MET A 73 18.84 -4.74 -6.76
CA MET A 73 17.79 -5.74 -6.62
C MET A 73 18.34 -7.13 -6.29
N ARG A 74 19.45 -7.51 -6.89
CA ARG A 74 20.16 -8.74 -6.53
C ARG A 74 20.63 -8.72 -5.08
N THR A 75 21.13 -7.56 -4.62
CA THR A 75 21.54 -7.38 -3.21
C THR A 75 20.35 -7.55 -2.27
N VAL A 76 19.21 -6.95 -2.59
CA VAL A 76 17.96 -7.13 -1.80
C VAL A 76 17.54 -8.60 -1.78
N ASP A 77 17.53 -9.28 -2.93
CA ASP A 77 17.18 -10.71 -3.02
C ASP A 77 18.09 -11.63 -2.18
N LEU A 78 19.35 -11.25 -2.00
CA LEU A 78 20.31 -12.02 -1.22
C LEU A 78 20.24 -11.74 0.28
N LEU A 79 20.06 -10.48 0.67
CA LEU A 79 20.13 -10.04 2.07
C LEU A 79 18.77 -10.02 2.77
N THR A 80 17.73 -9.58 2.05
CA THR A 80 16.38 -9.40 2.59
C THR A 80 15.32 -9.87 1.60
N PRO A 81 15.27 -11.19 1.28
CA PRO A 81 14.34 -11.72 0.30
C PRO A 81 12.89 -11.42 0.66
N VAL A 82 12.11 -11.00 -0.32
CA VAL A 82 10.68 -10.69 -0.19
C VAL A 82 9.85 -11.88 -0.62
N GLY A 83 8.82 -12.22 0.14
CA GLY A 83 7.84 -13.26 -0.23
C GLY A 83 6.44 -12.69 -0.46
N PHE A 84 5.61 -13.45 -1.20
CA PHE A 84 4.20 -13.11 -1.34
C PHE A 84 3.50 -13.15 0.01
N GLY A 85 2.87 -12.02 0.41
CA GLY A 85 2.28 -11.84 1.73
C GLY A 85 3.21 -11.21 2.78
N GLN A 86 4.40 -10.76 2.39
CA GLN A 86 5.38 -10.12 3.27
C GLN A 86 4.87 -8.78 3.81
N ARG A 87 5.22 -8.49 5.07
CA ARG A 87 5.09 -7.17 5.71
C ARG A 87 6.49 -6.59 5.88
N GLY A 88 6.97 -5.88 4.85
CA GLY A 88 8.33 -5.36 4.82
C GLY A 88 8.40 -3.87 5.14
N LEU A 89 9.38 -3.50 5.96
CA LEU A 89 9.77 -2.11 6.19
C LEU A 89 11.07 -1.80 5.44
N ILE A 90 11.05 -0.73 4.64
CA ILE A 90 12.23 -0.12 4.04
C ILE A 90 12.60 1.08 4.89
N VAL A 91 13.55 0.88 5.78
CA VAL A 91 13.97 1.86 6.77
C VAL A 91 14.98 2.80 6.14
N ALA A 92 14.63 4.07 6.00
CA ALA A 92 15.42 5.01 5.21
C ALA A 92 15.64 6.34 5.96
N PRO A 93 16.89 6.70 6.26
CA PRO A 93 17.25 8.07 6.53
C PRO A 93 16.98 8.98 5.31
N PRO A 94 16.84 10.29 5.49
CA PRO A 94 16.72 11.21 4.37
C PRO A 94 17.89 11.12 3.39
N ARG A 95 17.61 11.16 2.08
CA ARG A 95 18.63 11.17 0.98
C ARG A 95 19.47 9.91 0.87
N THR A 96 18.89 8.75 1.08
CA THR A 96 19.56 7.44 0.96
C THR A 96 19.17 6.66 -0.30
N GLY A 97 18.55 7.31 -1.30
CA GLY A 97 18.13 6.62 -2.52
C GLY A 97 16.80 5.84 -2.42
N LYS A 98 16.01 6.08 -1.35
CA LYS A 98 14.72 5.41 -1.11
C LYS A 98 13.81 5.39 -2.36
N THR A 99 13.61 6.54 -3.00
CA THR A 99 12.73 6.69 -4.17
C THR A 99 13.19 5.83 -5.33
N VAL A 100 14.48 5.84 -5.63
CA VAL A 100 15.10 5.01 -6.69
C VAL A 100 14.92 3.52 -6.36
N LEU A 101 15.15 3.13 -5.12
CA LEU A 101 14.95 1.74 -4.68
C LEU A 101 13.51 1.29 -4.89
N LEU A 102 12.51 2.09 -4.50
CA LEU A 102 11.09 1.78 -4.68
C LEU A 102 10.71 1.68 -6.16
N GLN A 103 11.23 2.55 -7.03
CA GLN A 103 11.04 2.47 -8.48
C GLN A 103 11.66 1.19 -9.04
N ASN A 104 12.85 0.83 -8.60
CA ASN A 104 13.53 -0.39 -9.01
C ASN A 104 12.72 -1.64 -8.59
N ILE A 105 12.23 -1.69 -7.35
CA ILE A 105 11.34 -2.76 -6.88
C ILE A 105 10.07 -2.84 -7.74
N ALA A 106 9.43 -1.70 -8.01
CA ALA A 106 8.23 -1.63 -8.83
C ALA A 106 8.45 -2.20 -10.24
N ASN A 107 9.52 -1.78 -10.89
CA ASN A 107 9.86 -2.20 -12.24
C ASN A 107 10.25 -3.69 -12.31
N SER A 108 10.98 -4.18 -11.31
CA SER A 108 11.31 -5.60 -11.18
C SER A 108 10.07 -6.47 -11.02
N ILE A 109 9.15 -6.10 -10.14
CA ILE A 109 7.90 -6.83 -9.94
C ILE A 109 7.08 -6.84 -11.23
N SER A 110 6.97 -5.69 -11.90
CA SER A 110 6.22 -5.59 -13.16
C SER A 110 6.84 -6.40 -14.30
N ALA A 111 8.16 -6.59 -14.31
CA ALA A 111 8.87 -7.38 -15.32
C ALA A 111 8.76 -8.88 -15.04
N ASN A 112 9.04 -9.29 -13.79
CA ASN A 112 9.12 -10.71 -13.42
C ASN A 112 7.74 -11.33 -13.14
N PHE A 113 6.74 -10.50 -12.75
CA PHE A 113 5.41 -10.95 -12.35
C PHE A 113 4.31 -10.08 -12.97
N PRO A 114 4.05 -10.17 -14.29
CA PRO A 114 3.11 -9.29 -14.99
C PRO A 114 1.65 -9.44 -14.52
N ASP A 115 1.29 -10.56 -13.91
CA ASP A 115 -0.05 -10.83 -13.39
C ASP A 115 -0.29 -10.22 -12.01
N VAL A 116 0.79 -9.82 -11.31
CA VAL A 116 0.71 -9.20 -9.98
C VAL A 116 0.11 -7.80 -10.10
N LYS A 117 -0.86 -7.50 -9.25
CA LYS A 117 -1.45 -6.17 -9.15
C LYS A 117 -0.56 -5.28 -8.28
N LEU A 118 0.26 -4.48 -8.93
CA LEU A 118 1.18 -3.55 -8.26
C LEU A 118 0.50 -2.19 -8.06
N ILE A 119 0.45 -1.74 -6.81
CA ILE A 119 -0.07 -0.43 -6.42
C ILE A 119 1.03 0.34 -5.69
N LEU A 120 1.35 1.53 -6.20
CA LEU A 120 2.24 2.49 -5.54
C LEU A 120 1.36 3.51 -4.81
N LEU A 121 1.41 3.49 -3.49
CA LEU A 121 0.64 4.39 -2.63
C LEU A 121 1.57 5.46 -2.04
N LEU A 122 1.42 6.69 -2.54
CA LEU A 122 2.26 7.83 -2.18
C LEU A 122 1.46 8.77 -1.29
N ILE A 123 1.87 8.90 -0.03
CA ILE A 123 1.18 9.70 0.99
C ILE A 123 2.04 10.86 1.45
N ASP A 124 1.51 12.09 1.32
CA ASP A 124 2.17 13.32 1.71
C ASP A 124 3.52 13.51 0.98
N GLU A 125 3.61 13.02 -0.28
CA GLU A 125 4.76 13.19 -1.14
C GLU A 125 4.58 14.41 -2.06
N ARG A 126 5.68 14.85 -2.67
CA ARG A 126 5.68 16.01 -3.56
C ARG A 126 5.05 15.67 -4.90
N PRO A 127 4.28 16.59 -5.54
CA PRO A 127 3.67 16.35 -6.86
C PRO A 127 4.68 15.96 -7.95
N GLU A 128 5.90 16.52 -7.91
CA GLU A 128 6.96 16.16 -8.84
C GLU A 128 7.44 14.71 -8.65
N GLU A 129 7.53 14.21 -7.41
CA GLU A 129 7.88 12.82 -7.12
C GLU A 129 6.77 11.86 -7.58
N VAL A 130 5.51 12.23 -7.37
CA VAL A 130 4.35 11.47 -7.89
C VAL A 130 4.41 11.38 -9.41
N THR A 131 4.72 12.48 -10.09
CA THR A 131 4.86 12.52 -11.54
C THR A 131 6.00 11.63 -12.03
N ASP A 132 7.11 11.62 -11.30
CA ASP A 132 8.26 10.79 -11.59
C ASP A 132 7.93 9.30 -11.49
N PHE A 133 7.25 8.88 -10.41
CA PHE A 133 6.75 7.50 -10.28
C PHE A 133 5.82 7.11 -11.42
N ARG A 134 4.86 7.96 -11.80
CA ARG A 134 3.93 7.69 -12.92
C ARG A 134 4.64 7.52 -14.26
N ARG A 135 5.76 8.20 -14.47
CA ARG A 135 6.54 8.11 -15.72
C ARG A 135 7.46 6.90 -15.78
N HIS A 136 7.99 6.49 -14.63
CA HIS A 136 9.06 5.49 -14.56
C HIS A 136 8.63 4.14 -14.01
N THR A 137 7.35 3.96 -13.65
CA THR A 137 6.84 2.68 -13.15
C THR A 137 5.59 2.24 -13.90
N LYS A 138 5.37 0.93 -14.00
CA LYS A 138 4.18 0.35 -14.66
C LYS A 138 3.02 0.05 -13.71
N GLY A 139 3.20 0.21 -12.39
CA GLY A 139 2.17 -0.01 -11.40
C GLY A 139 1.08 1.07 -11.40
N GLU A 140 -0.03 0.80 -10.75
CA GLU A 140 -1.06 1.80 -10.48
C GLU A 140 -0.56 2.78 -9.42
N VAL A 141 -0.36 4.04 -9.77
CA VAL A 141 0.08 5.09 -8.84
C VAL A 141 -1.13 5.81 -8.26
N VAL A 142 -1.37 5.62 -6.98
CA VAL A 142 -2.38 6.31 -6.19
C VAL A 142 -1.68 7.23 -5.21
N SER A 143 -2.06 8.49 -5.18
CA SER A 143 -1.34 9.49 -4.38
C SER A 143 -2.28 10.45 -3.69
N SER A 144 -1.83 10.95 -2.55
CA SER A 144 -2.36 12.15 -1.89
C SER A 144 -1.16 12.99 -1.50
N THR A 145 -1.02 14.15 -2.17
CA THR A 145 0.17 15.00 -2.10
C THR A 145 0.17 15.92 -0.88
N PHE A 146 1.31 16.51 -0.54
CA PHE A 146 1.51 17.28 0.69
C PHE A 146 0.59 18.51 0.83
N ASP A 147 0.02 18.99 -0.26
CA ASP A 147 -0.95 20.10 -0.30
C ASP A 147 -2.38 19.66 0.03
N GLU A 148 -2.62 18.35 0.18
CA GLU A 148 -3.92 17.82 0.58
C GLU A 148 -4.05 17.69 2.10
N THR A 149 -5.28 17.45 2.57
CA THR A 149 -5.58 17.35 4.00
C THR A 149 -5.24 15.96 4.58
N PRO A 150 -5.02 15.84 5.90
CA PRO A 150 -4.84 14.54 6.56
C PRO A 150 -5.98 13.56 6.28
N GLU A 151 -7.22 14.05 6.15
CA GLU A 151 -8.38 13.22 5.79
C GLU A 151 -8.22 12.60 4.41
N SER A 152 -7.70 13.36 3.43
CA SER A 152 -7.42 12.87 2.07
C SER A 152 -6.37 11.76 2.11
N HIS A 153 -5.29 11.93 2.88
CA HIS A 153 -4.24 10.93 3.04
C HIS A 153 -4.80 9.62 3.60
N VAL A 154 -5.59 9.71 4.67
CA VAL A 154 -6.23 8.53 5.30
C VAL A 154 -7.22 7.88 4.35
N HIS A 155 -8.07 8.65 3.69
CA HIS A 155 -9.07 8.14 2.75
C HIS A 155 -8.41 7.40 1.58
N CYS A 156 -7.35 7.99 1.02
CA CYS A 156 -6.55 7.39 -0.05
C CYS A 156 -6.01 6.01 0.36
N ALA A 157 -5.37 5.91 1.53
CA ALA A 157 -4.82 4.66 2.04
C ALA A 157 -5.92 3.62 2.34
N GLU A 158 -7.03 4.02 2.96
CA GLU A 158 -8.15 3.12 3.24
C GLU A 158 -8.76 2.56 1.95
N MET A 159 -8.95 3.40 0.92
CA MET A 159 -9.50 2.95 -0.37
C MET A 159 -8.56 1.96 -1.08
N VAL A 160 -7.26 2.22 -1.07
CA VAL A 160 -6.26 1.27 -1.62
C VAL A 160 -6.27 -0.04 -0.85
N GLY A 161 -6.31 0.01 0.48
CA GLY A 161 -6.38 -1.18 1.33
C GLY A 161 -7.63 -2.03 1.05
N GLU A 162 -8.80 -1.40 0.91
CA GLU A 162 -10.04 -2.09 0.59
C GLU A 162 -10.03 -2.67 -0.84
N LYS A 163 -9.51 -1.92 -1.83
CA LYS A 163 -9.32 -2.42 -3.20
C LYS A 163 -8.41 -3.66 -3.22
N ALA A 164 -7.28 -3.60 -2.51
CA ALA A 164 -6.35 -4.71 -2.44
C ALA A 164 -7.00 -5.98 -1.85
N ARG A 165 -7.80 -5.84 -0.78
CA ARG A 165 -8.56 -6.97 -0.21
C ARG A 165 -9.52 -7.59 -1.21
N ARG A 166 -10.27 -6.76 -1.97
CA ARG A 166 -11.20 -7.25 -3.02
C ARG A 166 -10.49 -8.03 -4.12
N LEU A 167 -9.26 -7.61 -4.48
CA LEU A 167 -8.43 -8.33 -5.44
C LEU A 167 -7.95 -9.68 -4.89
N VAL A 168 -7.49 -9.71 -3.64
CA VAL A 168 -7.03 -10.95 -2.98
C VAL A 168 -8.17 -11.93 -2.77
N GLU A 169 -9.39 -11.50 -2.44
CA GLU A 169 -10.58 -12.35 -2.36
C GLU A 169 -10.85 -13.12 -3.66
N ARG A 170 -10.39 -12.59 -4.80
CA ARG A 170 -10.48 -13.23 -6.12
C ARG A 170 -9.21 -14.02 -6.50
N GLY A 171 -8.37 -14.36 -5.53
CA GLY A 171 -7.17 -15.16 -5.73
C GLY A 171 -6.01 -14.40 -6.38
N GLN A 172 -6.07 -13.08 -6.48
CA GLN A 172 -5.00 -12.29 -7.10
C GLN A 172 -3.86 -11.99 -6.09
N HIS A 173 -2.65 -11.93 -6.61
CA HIS A 173 -1.49 -11.43 -5.86
C HIS A 173 -1.42 -9.91 -5.99
N VAL A 174 -1.41 -9.23 -4.86
CA VAL A 174 -1.36 -7.76 -4.78
C VAL A 174 -0.10 -7.35 -4.04
N VAL A 175 0.65 -6.40 -4.59
CA VAL A 175 1.78 -5.76 -3.92
C VAL A 175 1.49 -4.28 -3.79
N ILE A 176 1.57 -3.77 -2.56
CA ILE A 176 1.49 -2.33 -2.26
C ILE A 176 2.89 -1.86 -1.89
N LEU A 177 3.43 -0.89 -2.64
CA LEU A 177 4.60 -0.12 -2.25
C LEU A 177 4.11 1.19 -1.65
N LEU A 178 4.28 1.36 -0.33
CA LEU A 178 3.81 2.54 0.40
C LEU A 178 4.97 3.49 0.71
N ASP A 179 4.87 4.71 0.23
CA ASP A 179 5.77 5.81 0.59
C ASP A 179 4.96 6.97 1.19
N SER A 180 4.97 7.19 2.50
CA SER A 180 5.57 6.41 3.57
C SER A 180 4.56 6.06 4.68
N ILE A 181 4.84 4.98 5.41
CA ILE A 181 4.04 4.60 6.58
C ILE A 181 4.14 5.64 7.70
N THR A 182 5.30 6.30 7.82
CA THR A 182 5.54 7.38 8.79
C THR A 182 4.57 8.53 8.56
N ARG A 183 4.43 8.99 7.32
CA ARG A 183 3.53 10.09 6.97
C ARG A 183 2.06 9.69 7.09
N LEU A 184 1.71 8.48 6.72
CA LEU A 184 0.37 7.94 6.94
C LEU A 184 0.03 7.90 8.44
N ALA A 185 0.94 7.45 9.29
CA ALA A 185 0.75 7.44 10.75
C ALA A 185 0.59 8.86 11.32
N ARG A 186 1.34 9.84 10.82
CA ARG A 186 1.18 11.25 11.19
C ARG A 186 -0.21 11.80 10.81
N ALA A 187 -0.72 11.45 9.62
CA ALA A 187 -2.07 11.83 9.20
C ALA A 187 -3.14 11.26 10.12
N TYR A 188 -3.03 9.98 10.49
CA TYR A 188 -3.93 9.38 11.48
C TYR A 188 -3.82 10.04 12.85
N ASN A 189 -2.61 10.44 13.27
CA ASN A 189 -2.42 11.15 14.53
C ASN A 189 -3.06 12.54 14.52
N ALA A 190 -2.98 13.26 13.41
CA ALA A 190 -3.62 14.57 13.24
C ALA A 190 -5.15 14.48 13.33
N LEU A 191 -5.74 13.35 12.94
CA LEU A 191 -7.18 13.11 12.99
C LEU A 191 -7.66 12.41 14.28
N ALA A 192 -6.73 11.98 15.13
CA ALA A 192 -7.10 11.35 16.38
C ALA A 192 -7.78 12.35 17.33
N SER A 193 -8.90 11.93 17.91
CA SER A 193 -9.52 12.69 18.99
C SER A 193 -8.60 12.66 20.22
N ASN A 194 -8.40 13.82 20.87
CA ASN A 194 -7.63 13.91 22.09
C ASN A 194 -8.19 12.97 23.18
N SER A 195 -7.63 11.79 23.28
CA SER A 195 -8.03 10.79 24.28
C SER A 195 -7.38 11.06 25.64
N GLY A 196 -6.47 12.04 25.71
CA GLY A 196 -5.66 12.36 26.90
C GLY A 196 -4.55 11.35 27.19
N LYS A 197 -4.37 10.32 26.36
CA LYS A 197 -3.29 9.33 26.49
C LYS A 197 -2.26 9.54 25.37
N ILE A 198 -1.36 10.48 25.60
CA ILE A 198 -0.30 10.84 24.65
C ILE A 198 0.95 10.01 24.95
N MET A 199 1.46 9.31 23.95
CA MET A 199 2.76 8.63 23.97
C MET A 199 3.91 9.63 23.78
N SER A 200 5.14 9.17 23.90
CA SER A 200 6.33 9.97 23.59
C SER A 200 6.26 10.58 22.18
N GLY A 201 6.77 11.79 22.01
CA GLY A 201 6.78 12.47 20.73
C GLY A 201 5.42 13.07 20.28
N GLY A 202 4.41 13.14 21.17
CA GLY A 202 3.10 13.71 20.82
C GLY A 202 2.17 12.77 20.04
N MET A 203 2.45 11.47 20.07
CA MET A 203 1.63 10.44 19.42
C MET A 203 0.46 10.04 20.32
N GLU A 204 -0.77 10.13 19.80
CA GLU A 204 -1.95 9.59 20.47
C GLU A 204 -1.92 8.05 20.48
N ALA A 205 -2.16 7.43 21.64
CA ALA A 205 -2.06 5.97 21.80
C ALA A 205 -2.98 5.18 20.86
N THR A 206 -4.12 5.75 20.49
CA THR A 206 -5.10 5.12 19.58
C THR A 206 -4.83 5.39 18.09
N ALA A 207 -4.03 6.40 17.77
CA ALA A 207 -3.79 6.84 16.40
C ALA A 207 -3.13 5.77 15.52
N LEU A 208 -2.26 4.94 16.12
CA LEU A 208 -1.51 3.91 15.40
C LEU A 208 -2.32 2.62 15.12
N GLN A 209 -3.50 2.45 15.70
CA GLN A 209 -4.27 1.21 15.54
C GLN A 209 -4.71 0.98 14.08
N ARG A 210 -5.21 2.03 13.40
CA ARG A 210 -5.67 1.93 12.02
C ARG A 210 -4.52 1.67 11.03
N PRO A 211 -3.43 2.46 11.03
CA PRO A 211 -2.31 2.20 10.14
C PRO A 211 -1.62 0.85 10.44
N LYS A 212 -1.58 0.38 11.69
CA LYS A 212 -1.14 -0.98 12.02
C LYS A 212 -2.05 -2.05 11.43
N ARG A 213 -3.38 -1.85 11.45
CA ARG A 213 -4.32 -2.76 10.77
C ARG A 213 -4.15 -2.76 9.26
N PHE A 214 -3.85 -1.61 8.65
CA PHE A 214 -3.54 -1.52 7.23
C PHE A 214 -2.29 -2.34 6.91
N PHE A 215 -1.18 -2.08 7.57
CA PHE A 215 0.09 -2.80 7.34
C PHE A 215 0.00 -4.27 7.73
N GLY A 216 -0.64 -4.58 8.86
CA GLY A 216 -0.86 -5.93 9.36
C GLY A 216 -1.85 -6.77 8.52
N ALA A 217 -2.56 -6.16 7.56
CA ALA A 217 -3.42 -6.88 6.64
C ALA A 217 -2.61 -7.73 5.64
N ALA A 218 -1.33 -7.39 5.41
CA ALA A 218 -0.48 -8.16 4.51
C ALA A 218 -0.33 -9.61 4.98
N ARG A 219 -0.65 -10.54 4.09
CA ARG A 219 -0.61 -11.99 4.32
C ARG A 219 -0.61 -12.77 3.01
N ASN A 220 -0.03 -13.93 3.02
CA ASN A 220 -0.27 -14.96 2.02
C ASN A 220 -1.52 -15.75 2.39
N ILE A 221 -2.29 -16.20 1.40
CA ILE A 221 -3.52 -16.96 1.61
C ILE A 221 -3.29 -18.39 1.14
N GLU A 222 -3.67 -19.37 1.96
CA GLU A 222 -3.58 -20.77 1.62
C GLU A 222 -4.49 -21.08 0.43
N GLY A 223 -3.89 -21.61 -0.67
CA GLY A 223 -4.62 -21.94 -1.89
C GLY A 223 -5.20 -20.76 -2.66
N GLY A 224 -4.80 -19.50 -2.32
CA GLY A 224 -5.34 -18.29 -2.93
C GLY A 224 -4.28 -17.25 -3.31
N GLY A 225 -4.71 -15.99 -3.38
CA GLY A 225 -3.85 -14.84 -3.64
C GLY A 225 -3.00 -14.43 -2.44
N SER A 226 -2.42 -13.25 -2.52
CA SER A 226 -1.66 -12.67 -1.41
C SER A 226 -1.76 -11.14 -1.40
N LEU A 227 -1.63 -10.55 -0.21
CA LEU A 227 -1.39 -9.13 -0.04
C LEU A 227 0.01 -8.94 0.53
N THR A 228 0.91 -8.35 -0.25
CA THR A 228 2.25 -7.95 0.18
C THR A 228 2.28 -6.45 0.37
N ILE A 229 2.84 -5.96 1.47
CA ILE A 229 3.02 -4.52 1.71
C ILE A 229 4.48 -4.26 2.05
N LEU A 230 5.14 -3.48 1.19
CA LEU A 230 6.48 -2.94 1.44
C LEU A 230 6.32 -1.45 1.69
N ALA A 231 6.56 -1.03 2.92
CA ALA A 231 6.36 0.35 3.34
C ALA A 231 7.67 1.02 3.72
N SER A 232 7.92 2.21 3.21
CA SER A 232 9.05 3.01 3.68
C SER A 232 8.76 3.59 5.05
N ALA A 233 9.73 3.50 5.95
CA ALA A 233 9.73 4.12 7.27
C ALA A 233 10.87 5.14 7.35
N LEU A 234 10.55 6.36 7.72
CA LEU A 234 11.51 7.44 7.84
C LEU A 234 12.16 7.41 9.24
N ILE A 235 13.48 7.44 9.27
CA ILE A 235 14.28 7.55 10.49
C ILE A 235 15.27 8.72 10.37
N ASP A 236 15.94 9.08 11.46
CA ASP A 236 16.94 10.17 11.51
C ASP A 236 16.40 11.51 10.98
N THR A 237 15.10 11.74 11.14
CA THR A 237 14.44 12.99 10.73
C THR A 237 14.58 14.10 11.78
N GLY A 238 15.10 13.80 12.96
CA GLY A 238 15.10 14.67 14.13
C GLY A 238 13.74 14.74 14.84
N SER A 239 12.73 13.98 14.38
CA SER A 239 11.40 13.91 14.96
C SER A 239 11.27 12.71 15.90
N ARG A 240 11.05 12.98 17.19
CA ARG A 240 10.77 11.92 18.18
C ARG A 240 9.49 11.14 17.87
N MET A 241 8.54 11.76 17.20
CA MET A 241 7.33 11.07 16.72
C MET A 241 7.67 9.99 15.69
N ASP A 242 8.59 10.24 14.77
CA ASP A 242 8.97 9.28 13.74
C ASP A 242 9.70 8.07 14.34
N GLU A 243 10.51 8.29 15.37
CA GLU A 243 11.15 7.22 16.11
C GLU A 243 10.12 6.30 16.78
N VAL A 244 9.10 6.88 17.43
CA VAL A 244 7.99 6.12 18.02
C VAL A 244 7.21 5.35 16.95
N ILE A 245 6.90 5.99 15.82
CA ILE A 245 6.21 5.34 14.70
C ILE A 245 7.02 4.15 14.20
N PHE A 246 8.31 4.33 13.95
CA PHE A 246 9.18 3.26 13.47
C PHE A 246 9.19 2.06 14.43
N GLU A 247 9.44 2.28 15.73
CA GLU A 247 9.46 1.22 16.74
C GLU A 247 8.12 0.46 16.82
N GLU A 248 7.00 1.16 16.69
CA GLU A 248 5.67 0.57 16.74
C GLU A 248 5.35 -0.28 15.49
N PHE A 249 5.89 0.07 14.31
CA PHE A 249 5.73 -0.71 13.08
C PHE A 249 6.74 -1.84 12.96
N LYS A 250 7.94 -1.70 13.52
CA LYS A 250 8.95 -2.76 13.61
C LYS A 250 8.38 -4.04 14.21
N GLY A 251 7.61 -3.92 15.30
CA GLY A 251 6.93 -5.06 15.91
C GLY A 251 5.78 -5.68 15.08
N THR A 252 5.31 -4.99 14.02
CA THR A 252 4.24 -5.48 13.14
C THR A 252 4.80 -6.13 11.87
N GLY A 253 5.94 -5.64 11.42
CA GLY A 253 6.66 -6.17 10.24
C GLY A 253 7.28 -7.54 10.49
N ASN A 254 7.64 -8.22 9.42
CA ASN A 254 8.40 -9.49 9.43
C ASN A 254 9.60 -9.47 8.46
N MET A 255 9.97 -8.28 7.97
CA MET A 255 11.15 -8.03 7.15
C MET A 255 11.55 -6.56 7.30
N GLU A 256 12.83 -6.29 7.43
CA GLU A 256 13.40 -4.95 7.48
C GLU A 256 14.58 -4.84 6.52
N LEU A 257 14.56 -3.82 5.66
CA LEU A 257 15.68 -3.41 4.81
C LEU A 257 16.12 -2.02 5.25
N HIS A 258 17.29 -1.93 5.86
CA HIS A 258 17.86 -0.66 6.31
C HIS A 258 18.78 -0.06 5.24
N LEU A 259 18.48 1.17 4.84
CA LEU A 259 19.35 1.97 3.98
C LEU A 259 20.35 2.77 4.84
N ASP A 260 21.61 2.80 4.42
CA ASP A 260 22.66 3.50 5.12
C ASP A 260 23.20 4.67 4.30
N ARG A 261 23.32 5.86 4.92
CA ARG A 261 23.83 7.05 4.25
C ARG A 261 25.28 6.91 3.85
N GLY A 262 26.12 6.28 4.66
CA GLY A 262 27.53 6.09 4.37
C GLY A 262 27.79 5.17 3.16
N LEU A 263 26.81 4.32 2.82
CA LEU A 263 26.83 3.52 1.59
C LEU A 263 26.32 4.30 0.38
N SER A 264 25.39 5.23 0.59
CA SER A 264 24.80 6.05 -0.48
C SER A 264 25.77 7.10 -1.03
N ASP A 265 26.74 7.56 -0.21
CA ASP A 265 27.68 8.61 -0.57
C ASP A 265 28.97 8.06 -1.25
N LYS A 266 29.06 6.75 -1.46
CA LYS A 266 30.17 6.05 -2.14
C LYS A 266 29.81 5.67 -3.58
#